data_06a915809fba79cc4a1e99ae1ed1e516
#
_entry.id   06a915809fba79cc4a1e99ae1ed1e516
#
_cell.length_a   1.000
_cell.length_b   1.000
_cell.length_c   1.000
_cell.angle_alpha   90.00
_cell.angle_beta   90.00
_cell.angle_gamma   90.00
#
_symmetry.space_group_name_H-M   'P 1'
#
loop_
_entity.id
_entity.type
_entity.pdbx_description
1 polymer ?
#
loop_
_entity_poly.entity_id
_entity_poly.type
_entity_poly.pdbx_seq_one_letter_code
_entity_poly.pdbx_strand_id
1 'polypeptide(L)'
;MAQSNEELQASDLNFQTPEGRKSFWLNIVSVWLGTTMEYVDFALYGLAAGLVFGDVFFPEQTPIIALLSSFATYAVGFLARPLGAIILGRVGDRHGRKVIMVITVGLMGVSTTALGLLPTYNQVGWLAPALLVFLRLCQGFGAGAELSGGAVMLAEFSPVKHRGVVASLIGVGSNTGTLLASSVWLLVLTMPKEQLMTWGWRIPFLVSIFIAFFAIFLRRSMQESPVFTAFKERKQREQESVVEAGLDAHE
;
A
#
# COMPACT_ATOMS: atom_id res chain seq x y z
N MET A 1 -26.87 -9.12 -15.73
CA MET A 1 -26.98 -10.44 -15.06
C MET A 1 -26.22 -11.57 -15.79
N ALA A 2 -26.28 -11.73 -17.12
CA ALA A 2 -25.50 -12.77 -17.82
C ALA A 2 -23.99 -12.57 -17.71
N GLN A 3 -23.48 -11.35 -17.83
CA GLN A 3 -22.05 -11.01 -17.71
C GLN A 3 -21.47 -11.35 -16.32
N SER A 4 -22.21 -11.13 -15.24
CA SER A 4 -21.75 -11.50 -13.90
C SER A 4 -21.62 -13.02 -13.71
N ASN A 5 -22.40 -13.81 -14.41
CA ASN A 5 -22.33 -15.26 -14.33
C ASN A 5 -21.12 -15.85 -15.08
N GLU A 6 -20.73 -15.27 -16.22
CA GLU A 6 -19.52 -15.69 -16.95
C GLU A 6 -18.23 -15.37 -16.19
N GLU A 7 -18.14 -14.17 -15.60
CA GLU A 7 -17.01 -13.76 -14.75
C GLU A 7 -16.89 -14.65 -13.50
N LEU A 8 -18.02 -15.01 -12.90
CA LEU A 8 -18.09 -15.89 -11.75
C LEU A 8 -17.63 -17.32 -12.09
N GLN A 9 -18.03 -17.83 -13.25
CA GLN A 9 -17.61 -19.15 -13.74
C GLN A 9 -16.13 -19.17 -14.09
N ALA A 10 -15.57 -18.08 -14.65
CA ALA A 10 -14.15 -18.00 -14.98
C ALA A 10 -13.24 -18.08 -13.73
N SER A 11 -13.64 -17.46 -12.61
CA SER A 11 -12.88 -17.55 -11.36
C SER A 11 -12.90 -18.94 -10.73
N ASP A 12 -14.04 -19.62 -10.78
CA ASP A 12 -14.20 -20.98 -10.26
C ASP A 12 -13.44 -22.02 -11.10
N LEU A 13 -13.46 -21.88 -12.43
CA LEU A 13 -12.72 -22.75 -13.34
C LEU A 13 -11.20 -22.60 -13.19
N ASN A 14 -10.72 -21.37 -13.03
CA ASN A 14 -9.30 -21.10 -12.83
C ASN A 14 -8.78 -21.72 -11.52
N PHE A 15 -9.58 -21.71 -10.45
CA PHE A 15 -9.21 -22.31 -9.17
C PHE A 15 -9.08 -23.84 -9.24
N GLN A 16 -9.72 -24.50 -10.19
CA GLN A 16 -9.64 -25.96 -10.34
C GLN A 16 -8.31 -26.43 -10.94
N THR A 17 -7.57 -25.55 -11.62
CA THR A 17 -6.27 -25.89 -12.20
C THR A 17 -5.14 -25.73 -11.17
N PRO A 18 -4.05 -26.54 -11.24
CA PRO A 18 -2.88 -26.37 -10.36
C PRO A 18 -2.24 -24.99 -10.48
N GLU A 19 -2.21 -24.44 -11.68
CA GLU A 19 -1.66 -23.11 -11.97
C GLU A 19 -2.52 -22.00 -11.39
N GLY A 20 -3.83 -22.10 -11.53
CA GLY A 20 -4.80 -21.18 -10.94
C GLY A 20 -4.73 -21.15 -9.42
N ARG A 21 -4.57 -22.31 -8.77
CA ARG A 21 -4.37 -22.39 -7.31
C ARG A 21 -3.06 -21.74 -6.87
N LYS A 22 -1.97 -21.94 -7.62
CA LYS A 22 -0.69 -21.28 -7.33
C LYS A 22 -0.83 -19.76 -7.46
N SER A 23 -1.45 -19.28 -8.52
CA SER A 23 -1.74 -17.86 -8.75
C SER A 23 -2.61 -17.27 -7.64
N PHE A 24 -3.66 -17.97 -7.23
CA PHE A 24 -4.54 -17.57 -6.13
C PHE A 24 -3.77 -17.36 -4.82
N TRP A 25 -2.97 -18.34 -4.39
CA TRP A 25 -2.17 -18.20 -3.16
C TRP A 25 -1.12 -17.11 -3.24
N LEU A 26 -0.48 -16.95 -4.41
CA LEU A 26 0.48 -15.88 -4.64
C LEU A 26 -0.18 -14.50 -4.48
N ASN A 27 -1.38 -14.33 -5.03
CA ASN A 27 -2.13 -13.09 -4.92
C ASN A 27 -2.61 -12.82 -3.49
N ILE A 28 -3.08 -13.84 -2.78
CA ILE A 28 -3.44 -13.72 -1.35
C ILE A 28 -2.25 -13.25 -0.53
N VAL A 29 -1.11 -13.95 -0.63
CA VAL A 29 0.10 -13.60 0.15
C VAL A 29 0.58 -12.20 -0.21
N SER A 30 0.51 -11.83 -1.48
CA SER A 30 0.93 -10.52 -1.96
C SER A 30 0.05 -9.39 -1.44
N VAL A 31 -1.28 -9.57 -1.42
CA VAL A 31 -2.21 -8.59 -0.85
C VAL A 31 -2.07 -8.53 0.66
N TRP A 32 -2.01 -9.69 1.35
CA TRP A 32 -1.77 -9.74 2.79
C TRP A 32 -0.49 -9.00 3.18
N LEU A 33 0.60 -9.20 2.43
CA LEU A 33 1.88 -8.54 2.70
C LEU A 33 1.81 -7.02 2.44
N GLY A 34 1.10 -6.60 1.39
CA GLY A 34 0.89 -5.19 1.12
C GLY A 34 0.10 -4.50 2.23
N THR A 35 -0.98 -5.12 2.69
CA THR A 35 -1.75 -4.63 3.83
C THR A 35 -0.91 -4.63 5.12
N THR A 36 -0.12 -5.68 5.34
CA THR A 36 0.81 -5.74 6.47
C THR A 36 1.78 -4.57 6.45
N MET A 37 2.39 -4.28 5.29
CA MET A 37 3.31 -3.16 5.12
C MET A 37 2.63 -1.81 5.38
N GLU A 38 1.42 -1.60 4.86
CA GLU A 38 0.64 -0.39 5.11
C GLU A 38 0.45 -0.16 6.62
N TYR A 39 0.04 -1.18 7.34
CA TYR A 39 -0.18 -1.07 8.78
C TYR A 39 1.11 -1.01 9.60
N VAL A 40 2.19 -1.64 9.15
CA VAL A 40 3.54 -1.40 9.72
C VAL A 40 3.87 0.08 9.64
N ASP A 41 3.74 0.71 8.47
CA ASP A 41 4.05 2.13 8.28
C ASP A 41 3.21 3.03 9.18
N PHE A 42 1.91 2.77 9.28
CA PHE A 42 1.03 3.56 10.15
C PHE A 42 1.36 3.39 11.62
N ALA A 43 1.56 2.16 12.08
CA ALA A 43 1.86 1.89 13.47
C ALA A 43 3.26 2.38 13.86
N LEU A 44 4.28 2.20 13.00
CA LEU A 44 5.63 2.75 13.24
C LEU A 44 5.59 4.26 13.43
N TYR A 45 4.88 4.95 12.55
CA TYR A 45 4.77 6.40 12.64
C TYR A 45 3.95 6.85 13.84
N GLY A 46 2.80 6.23 14.11
CA GLY A 46 1.95 6.58 15.25
C GLY A 46 2.71 6.46 16.57
N LEU A 47 3.51 5.39 16.74
CA LEU A 47 4.37 5.20 17.90
C LEU A 47 5.51 6.23 17.93
N ALA A 48 6.15 6.51 16.79
CA ALA A 48 7.19 7.56 16.70
C ALA A 48 6.64 8.95 17.04
N ALA A 49 5.43 9.28 16.58
CA ALA A 49 4.78 10.54 16.86
C ALA A 49 4.52 10.73 18.36
N GLY A 50 4.16 9.64 19.05
CA GLY A 50 3.91 9.67 20.50
C GLY A 50 5.19 9.65 21.36
N LEU A 51 6.29 9.09 20.83
CA LEU A 51 7.48 8.79 21.65
C LEU A 51 8.67 9.70 21.37
N VAL A 52 8.83 10.15 20.12
CA VAL A 52 10.10 10.74 19.66
C VAL A 52 9.94 12.00 18.83
N PHE A 53 8.94 12.07 17.95
CA PHE A 53 8.87 13.14 16.94
C PHE A 53 8.64 14.53 17.52
N GLY A 54 8.00 14.62 18.69
CA GLY A 54 7.88 15.88 19.41
C GLY A 54 9.26 16.51 19.69
N ASP A 55 10.16 15.73 20.27
CA ASP A 55 11.49 16.21 20.65
C ASP A 55 12.41 16.41 19.44
N VAL A 56 12.24 15.60 18.37
CA VAL A 56 13.14 15.61 17.21
C VAL A 56 12.76 16.67 16.18
N PHE A 57 11.47 16.88 15.94
CA PHE A 57 10.97 17.76 14.87
C PHE A 57 10.32 19.05 15.38
N PHE A 58 9.96 19.12 16.66
CA PHE A 58 9.27 20.27 17.28
C PHE A 58 9.87 20.68 18.62
N PRO A 59 11.23 20.75 18.78
CA PRO A 59 11.89 20.97 20.08
C PRO A 59 11.62 22.35 20.68
N GLU A 60 11.23 23.33 19.87
CA GLU A 60 10.94 24.70 20.35
C GLU A 60 9.53 24.85 20.93
N GLN A 61 8.68 23.81 20.82
CA GLN A 61 7.30 23.81 21.29
C GLN A 61 7.21 23.28 22.73
N THR A 62 6.13 23.66 23.42
CA THR A 62 5.82 23.00 24.70
C THR A 62 5.53 21.51 24.45
N PRO A 63 5.78 20.61 25.44
CA PRO A 63 5.62 19.17 25.25
C PRO A 63 4.24 18.77 24.69
N ILE A 64 3.19 19.45 25.13
CA ILE A 64 1.82 19.19 24.65
C ILE A 64 1.66 19.61 23.19
N ILE A 65 2.17 20.80 22.82
CA ILE A 65 2.07 21.30 21.45
C ILE A 65 2.93 20.46 20.51
N ALA A 66 4.14 20.08 20.93
CA ALA A 66 5.03 19.20 20.16
C ALA A 66 4.36 17.84 19.86
N LEU A 67 3.71 17.25 20.89
CA LEU A 67 2.96 16.00 20.73
C LEU A 67 1.78 16.18 19.76
N LEU A 68 0.98 17.22 19.92
CA LEU A 68 -0.16 17.51 19.04
C LEU A 68 0.32 17.77 17.60
N SER A 69 1.42 18.50 17.41
CA SER A 69 2.03 18.74 16.09
C SER A 69 2.49 17.44 15.44
N SER A 70 3.10 16.53 16.20
CA SER A 70 3.51 15.21 15.71
C SER A 70 2.30 14.39 15.24
N PHE A 71 1.21 14.35 16.01
CA PHE A 71 -0.03 13.68 15.59
C PHE A 71 -0.75 14.41 14.46
N ALA A 72 -0.65 15.74 14.37
CA ALA A 72 -1.18 16.48 13.22
C ALA A 72 -0.49 16.06 11.92
N THR A 73 0.84 15.86 11.92
CA THR A 73 1.55 15.34 10.76
C THR A 73 1.11 13.90 10.41
N TYR A 74 0.76 13.09 11.41
CA TYR A 74 0.16 11.77 11.19
C TYR A 74 -1.20 11.88 10.47
N ALA A 75 -2.06 12.79 10.93
CA ALA A 75 -3.38 13.02 10.33
C ALA A 75 -3.32 13.49 8.88
N VAL A 76 -2.30 14.29 8.52
CA VAL A 76 -2.09 14.76 7.13
C VAL A 76 -1.96 13.59 6.15
N GLY A 77 -1.33 12.49 6.54
CA GLY A 77 -1.26 11.28 5.72
C GLY A 77 -2.63 10.71 5.37
N PHE A 78 -3.59 10.76 6.31
CA PHE A 78 -4.97 10.30 6.04
C PHE A 78 -5.71 11.22 5.09
N LEU A 79 -5.45 12.53 5.12
CA LEU A 79 -6.06 13.49 4.18
C LEU A 79 -5.63 13.26 2.72
N ALA A 80 -4.43 12.73 2.50
CA ALA A 80 -3.94 12.40 1.16
C ALA A 80 -4.55 11.12 0.57
N ARG A 81 -5.09 10.21 1.40
CA ARG A 81 -5.65 8.91 0.97
C ARG A 81 -6.78 9.03 -0.06
N PRO A 82 -7.81 9.87 0.12
CA PRO A 82 -8.88 10.00 -0.86
C PRO A 82 -8.37 10.45 -2.23
N LEU A 83 -7.40 11.36 -2.27
CA LEU A 83 -6.77 11.80 -3.52
C LEU A 83 -6.01 10.64 -4.21
N GLY A 84 -5.24 9.89 -3.42
CA GLY A 84 -4.54 8.70 -3.89
C GLY A 84 -5.52 7.64 -4.43
N ALA A 85 -6.60 7.36 -3.71
CA ALA A 85 -7.63 6.41 -4.13
C ALA A 85 -8.26 6.80 -5.48
N ILE A 86 -8.61 8.07 -5.66
CA ILE A 86 -9.23 8.57 -6.90
C ILE A 86 -8.25 8.54 -8.07
N ILE A 87 -7.04 9.05 -7.88
CA ILE A 87 -6.05 9.18 -8.96
C ILE A 87 -5.48 7.82 -9.35
N LEU A 88 -4.95 7.08 -8.37
CA LEU A 88 -4.36 5.77 -8.60
C LEU A 88 -5.40 4.72 -8.97
N GLY A 89 -6.64 4.83 -8.45
CA GLY A 89 -7.75 3.98 -8.86
C GLY A 89 -8.03 4.10 -10.35
N ARG A 90 -8.17 5.33 -10.88
CA ARG A 90 -8.37 5.56 -12.32
C ARG A 90 -7.20 5.05 -13.18
N VAL A 91 -5.97 5.18 -12.68
CA VAL A 91 -4.80 4.63 -13.37
C VAL A 91 -4.85 3.10 -13.37
N GLY A 92 -5.29 2.49 -12.27
CA GLY A 92 -5.47 1.03 -12.15
C GLY A 92 -6.50 0.46 -13.11
N ASP A 93 -7.61 1.18 -13.29
CA ASP A 93 -8.66 0.78 -14.23
C ASP A 93 -8.21 0.85 -15.70
N ARG A 94 -7.20 1.68 -16.00
CA ARG A 94 -6.63 1.83 -17.37
C ARG A 94 -5.43 0.92 -17.65
N HIS A 95 -4.53 0.76 -16.67
CA HIS A 95 -3.24 0.08 -16.85
C HIS A 95 -3.14 -1.28 -16.19
N GLY A 96 -4.15 -1.65 -15.42
CA GLY A 96 -4.18 -2.91 -14.67
C GLY A 96 -3.90 -2.73 -13.17
N ARG A 97 -4.52 -3.57 -12.37
CA ARG A 97 -4.45 -3.49 -10.90
C ARG A 97 -3.08 -3.85 -10.36
N LYS A 98 -2.40 -4.80 -10.98
CA LYS A 98 -1.04 -5.20 -10.63
C LYS A 98 -0.06 -4.02 -10.67
N VAL A 99 -0.12 -3.20 -11.74
CA VAL A 99 0.77 -2.05 -11.92
C VAL A 99 0.60 -1.05 -10.77
N ILE A 100 -0.64 -0.75 -10.41
CA ILE A 100 -0.93 0.17 -9.31
C ILE A 100 -0.43 -0.37 -7.98
N MET A 101 -0.68 -1.63 -7.69
CA MET A 101 -0.23 -2.26 -6.44
C MET A 101 1.30 -2.26 -6.31
N VAL A 102 2.06 -2.34 -7.40
CA VAL A 102 3.52 -2.19 -7.38
C VAL A 102 3.92 -0.74 -7.11
N ILE A 103 3.25 0.22 -7.74
CA ILE A 103 3.52 1.65 -7.56
C ILE A 103 3.20 2.08 -6.13
N THR A 104 2.05 1.68 -5.58
CA THR A 104 1.63 2.06 -4.22
C THR A 104 2.61 1.56 -3.16
N VAL A 105 2.98 0.28 -3.21
CA VAL A 105 3.96 -0.30 -2.28
C VAL A 105 5.33 0.34 -2.45
N GLY A 106 5.75 0.60 -3.70
CA GLY A 106 7.01 1.30 -3.96
C GLY A 106 7.03 2.71 -3.37
N LEU A 107 5.97 3.49 -3.59
CA LEU A 107 5.83 4.84 -3.06
C LEU A 107 5.82 4.85 -1.52
N MET A 108 5.05 3.95 -0.91
CA MET A 108 5.00 3.81 0.54
C MET A 108 6.37 3.41 1.11
N GLY A 109 7.00 2.37 0.58
CA GLY A 109 8.28 1.87 1.07
C GLY A 109 9.41 2.88 0.95
N VAL A 110 9.48 3.60 -0.18
CA VAL A 110 10.47 4.68 -0.36
C VAL A 110 10.21 5.81 0.63
N SER A 111 8.95 6.24 0.78
CA SER A 111 8.61 7.33 1.70
C SER A 111 8.89 6.95 3.15
N THR A 112 8.57 5.72 3.58
CA THR A 112 8.84 5.23 4.94
C THR A 112 10.33 5.15 5.22
N THR A 113 11.10 4.62 4.28
CA THR A 113 12.57 4.56 4.41
C THR A 113 13.16 5.97 4.47
N ALA A 114 12.67 6.90 3.65
CA ALA A 114 13.10 8.29 3.65
C ALA A 114 12.79 9.01 4.97
N LEU A 115 11.72 8.65 5.69
CA LEU A 115 11.48 9.15 7.05
C LEU A 115 12.66 8.85 8.00
N GLY A 116 13.22 7.63 7.91
CA GLY A 116 14.41 7.26 8.70
C GLY A 116 15.68 8.06 8.34
N LEU A 117 15.73 8.67 7.16
CA LEU A 117 16.86 9.48 6.69
C LEU A 117 16.65 10.97 6.92
N LEU A 118 15.50 11.41 7.44
CA LEU A 118 15.20 12.82 7.63
C LEU A 118 16.21 13.47 8.59
N PRO A 119 16.67 14.70 8.26
CA PRO A 119 17.39 15.52 9.21
C PRO A 119 16.48 15.97 10.36
N THR A 120 17.06 16.21 11.53
CA THR A 120 16.34 16.72 12.70
C THR A 120 16.14 18.22 12.61
N TYR A 121 15.25 18.77 13.45
CA TYR A 121 15.06 20.23 13.54
C TYR A 121 16.35 20.97 13.87
N ASN A 122 17.19 20.43 14.74
CA ASN A 122 18.48 21.04 15.11
C ASN A 122 19.48 21.13 13.94
N GLN A 123 19.28 20.34 12.87
CA GLN A 123 20.17 20.36 11.70
C GLN A 123 19.69 21.31 10.59
N VAL A 124 18.38 21.36 10.33
CA VAL A 124 17.82 22.09 9.17
C VAL A 124 16.64 22.99 9.53
N GLY A 125 16.34 23.16 10.82
CA GLY A 125 15.25 24.01 11.29
C GLY A 125 13.87 23.57 10.79
N TRP A 126 13.03 24.53 10.42
CA TRP A 126 11.65 24.30 9.97
C TRP A 126 11.53 23.37 8.73
N LEU A 127 12.60 23.18 7.98
CA LEU A 127 12.60 22.27 6.83
C LEU A 127 12.40 20.82 7.27
N ALA A 128 12.83 20.44 8.48
CA ALA A 128 12.65 19.09 8.99
C ALA A 128 11.15 18.69 9.11
N PRO A 129 10.29 19.45 9.83
CA PRO A 129 8.85 19.15 9.86
C PRO A 129 8.17 19.31 8.50
N ALA A 130 8.62 20.22 7.62
CA ALA A 130 8.07 20.33 6.28
C ALA A 130 8.32 19.07 5.43
N LEU A 131 9.52 18.51 5.48
CA LEU A 131 9.87 17.24 4.82
C LEU A 131 9.10 16.07 5.43
N LEU A 132 8.91 16.08 6.76
CA LEU A 132 8.09 15.08 7.44
C LEU A 132 6.65 15.06 6.90
N VAL A 133 6.02 16.24 6.79
CA VAL A 133 4.66 16.41 6.22
C VAL A 133 4.64 15.96 4.76
N PHE A 134 5.63 16.35 3.95
CA PHE A 134 5.71 15.97 2.55
C PHE A 134 5.76 14.45 2.37
N LEU A 135 6.63 13.76 3.12
CA LEU A 135 6.71 12.30 3.06
C LEU A 135 5.42 11.63 3.53
N ARG A 136 4.72 12.22 4.52
CA ARG A 136 3.41 11.73 4.96
C ARG A 136 2.33 11.86 3.89
N LEU A 137 2.33 12.95 3.13
CA LEU A 137 1.45 13.10 1.98
C LEU A 137 1.73 12.03 0.91
N CYS A 138 3.01 11.77 0.60
CA CYS A 138 3.40 10.72 -0.34
C CYS A 138 2.96 9.32 0.13
N GLN A 139 3.17 8.98 1.41
CA GLN A 139 2.73 7.71 1.99
C GLN A 139 1.21 7.57 1.95
N GLY A 140 0.48 8.60 2.40
CA GLY A 140 -0.98 8.61 2.39
C GLY A 140 -1.55 8.48 0.99
N PHE A 141 -0.95 9.15 0.01
CA PHE A 141 -1.33 9.05 -1.38
C PHE A 141 -1.17 7.62 -1.91
N GLY A 142 -0.04 6.96 -1.63
CA GLY A 142 0.18 5.54 -1.97
C GLY A 142 -0.84 4.62 -1.31
N ALA A 143 -1.05 4.77 0.00
CA ALA A 143 -1.96 3.94 0.79
C ALA A 143 -3.43 4.05 0.34
N GLY A 144 -3.83 5.17 -0.29
CA GLY A 144 -5.21 5.38 -0.72
C GLY A 144 -5.74 4.33 -1.68
N ALA A 145 -4.92 3.84 -2.60
CA ALA A 145 -5.35 2.82 -3.59
C ALA A 145 -5.02 1.39 -3.16
N GLU A 146 -4.24 1.20 -2.11
CA GLU A 146 -3.75 -0.10 -1.66
C GLU A 146 -4.89 -0.99 -1.15
N LEU A 147 -5.65 -0.49 -0.18
CA LEU A 147 -6.72 -1.25 0.46
C LEU A 147 -7.84 -1.59 -0.52
N SER A 148 -8.27 -0.62 -1.33
CA SER A 148 -9.33 -0.82 -2.34
C SER A 148 -8.86 -1.74 -3.46
N GLY A 149 -7.64 -1.55 -3.97
CA GLY A 149 -7.05 -2.37 -5.01
C GLY A 149 -6.88 -3.82 -4.57
N GLY A 150 -6.37 -4.04 -3.34
CA GLY A 150 -6.22 -5.36 -2.75
C GLY A 150 -7.53 -6.09 -2.54
N ALA A 151 -8.56 -5.40 -2.01
CA ALA A 151 -9.88 -5.98 -1.78
C ALA A 151 -10.54 -6.44 -3.09
N VAL A 152 -10.50 -5.60 -4.12
CA VAL A 152 -11.05 -5.95 -5.45
C VAL A 152 -10.27 -7.10 -6.06
N MET A 153 -8.93 -7.07 -6.02
CA MET A 153 -8.09 -8.15 -6.54
C MET A 153 -8.41 -9.49 -5.89
N LEU A 154 -8.51 -9.53 -4.55
CA LEU A 154 -8.88 -10.75 -3.82
C LEU A 154 -10.28 -11.25 -4.20
N ALA A 155 -11.25 -10.33 -4.40
CA ALA A 155 -12.60 -10.71 -4.81
C ALA A 155 -12.63 -11.30 -6.22
N GLU A 156 -11.83 -10.77 -7.17
CA GLU A 156 -11.75 -11.23 -8.56
C GLU A 156 -11.06 -12.60 -8.70
N PHE A 157 -10.09 -12.91 -7.85
CA PHE A 157 -9.40 -14.21 -7.85
C PHE A 157 -10.08 -15.27 -6.98
N SER A 158 -11.04 -14.89 -6.13
CA SER A 158 -11.63 -15.81 -5.15
C SER A 158 -12.88 -16.50 -5.68
N PRO A 159 -13.00 -17.83 -5.47
CA PRO A 159 -14.27 -18.52 -5.69
C PRO A 159 -15.39 -17.85 -4.89
N VAL A 160 -16.61 -17.78 -5.48
CA VAL A 160 -17.75 -17.07 -4.91
C VAL A 160 -18.03 -17.46 -3.46
N LYS A 161 -17.96 -18.76 -3.16
CA LYS A 161 -18.23 -19.31 -1.81
C LYS A 161 -17.20 -18.87 -0.75
N HIS A 162 -15.97 -18.48 -1.15
CA HIS A 162 -14.87 -18.20 -0.24
C HIS A 162 -14.49 -16.70 -0.19
N ARG A 163 -15.17 -15.85 -0.95
CA ARG A 163 -14.84 -14.40 -1.04
C ARG A 163 -14.80 -13.71 0.32
N GLY A 164 -15.75 -14.01 1.20
CA GLY A 164 -15.80 -13.42 2.54
C GLY A 164 -14.58 -13.83 3.40
N VAL A 165 -14.21 -15.11 3.37
CA VAL A 165 -13.05 -15.62 4.11
C VAL A 165 -11.76 -15.03 3.55
N VAL A 166 -11.64 -14.96 2.22
CA VAL A 166 -10.44 -14.39 1.58
C VAL A 166 -10.33 -12.89 1.87
N ALA A 167 -11.45 -12.15 1.84
CA ALA A 167 -11.47 -10.74 2.19
C ALA A 167 -11.07 -10.49 3.66
N SER A 168 -11.39 -11.41 4.60
CA SER A 168 -10.98 -11.29 6.00
C SER A 168 -9.47 -11.35 6.21
N LEU A 169 -8.70 -11.90 5.25
CA LEU A 169 -7.22 -11.92 5.31
C LEU A 169 -6.60 -10.53 5.26
N ILE A 170 -7.32 -9.53 4.73
CA ILE A 170 -6.93 -8.12 4.83
C ILE A 170 -6.86 -7.70 6.30
N GLY A 171 -7.86 -8.08 7.10
CA GLY A 171 -7.86 -7.84 8.55
C GLY A 171 -6.72 -8.55 9.28
N VAL A 172 -6.35 -9.77 8.86
CA VAL A 172 -5.18 -10.46 9.39
C VAL A 172 -3.90 -9.70 9.05
N GLY A 173 -3.78 -9.16 7.83
CA GLY A 173 -2.65 -8.33 7.42
C GLY A 173 -2.49 -7.08 8.30
N SER A 174 -3.59 -6.39 8.59
CA SER A 174 -3.56 -5.18 9.44
C SER A 174 -3.07 -5.47 10.87
N ASN A 175 -3.57 -6.54 11.49
CA ASN A 175 -3.12 -6.95 12.81
C ASN A 175 -1.66 -7.40 12.83
N THR A 176 -1.25 -8.15 11.81
CA THR A 176 0.16 -8.57 11.65
C THR A 176 1.08 -7.36 11.54
N GLY A 177 0.71 -6.36 10.73
CA GLY A 177 1.48 -5.12 10.59
C GLY A 177 1.62 -4.35 11.90
N THR A 178 0.53 -4.19 12.64
CA THR A 178 0.54 -3.51 13.93
C THR A 178 1.41 -4.25 14.96
N LEU A 179 1.33 -5.58 15.02
CA LEU A 179 2.16 -6.40 15.90
C LEU A 179 3.65 -6.28 15.56
N LEU A 180 4.01 -6.35 14.27
CA LEU A 180 5.39 -6.19 13.82
C LEU A 180 5.95 -4.83 14.20
N ALA A 181 5.22 -3.75 13.92
CA ALA A 181 5.62 -2.40 14.27
C ALA A 181 5.83 -2.22 15.77
N SER A 182 4.88 -2.71 16.58
CA SER A 182 4.96 -2.64 18.03
C SER A 182 6.15 -3.46 18.56
N SER A 183 6.43 -4.62 17.99
CA SER A 183 7.57 -5.46 18.36
C SER A 183 8.90 -4.78 18.05
N VAL A 184 9.02 -4.15 16.88
CA VAL A 184 10.21 -3.39 16.50
C VAL A 184 10.43 -2.22 17.46
N TRP A 185 9.36 -1.46 17.78
CA TRP A 185 9.46 -0.36 18.73
C TRP A 185 9.82 -0.84 20.14
N LEU A 186 9.27 -1.95 20.59
CA LEU A 186 9.60 -2.53 21.88
C LEU A 186 11.11 -2.83 21.98
N LEU A 187 11.71 -3.39 20.92
CA LEU A 187 13.16 -3.64 20.87
C LEU A 187 13.96 -2.34 20.85
N VAL A 188 13.53 -1.34 20.08
CA VAL A 188 14.24 -0.06 19.99
C VAL A 188 14.16 0.71 21.30
N LEU A 189 13.07 0.63 22.04
CA LEU A 189 12.89 1.25 23.35
C LEU A 189 13.77 0.65 24.46
N THR A 190 14.42 -0.50 24.24
CA THR A 190 15.44 -1.00 25.19
C THR A 190 16.76 -0.22 25.12
N MET A 191 16.94 0.61 24.12
CA MET A 191 18.13 1.46 23.98
C MET A 191 18.15 2.61 25.00
N PRO A 192 19.34 3.07 25.44
CA PRO A 192 19.46 4.28 26.23
C PRO A 192 18.80 5.47 25.54
N LYS A 193 18.13 6.36 26.31
CA LYS A 193 17.37 7.50 25.78
C LYS A 193 18.20 8.38 24.83
N GLU A 194 19.45 8.62 25.13
CA GLU A 194 20.35 9.41 24.29
C GLU A 194 20.56 8.79 22.92
N GLN A 195 20.78 7.47 22.87
CA GLN A 195 20.94 6.75 21.62
C GLN A 195 19.63 6.69 20.84
N LEU A 196 18.51 6.48 21.54
CA LEU A 196 17.17 6.49 20.93
C LEU A 196 16.91 7.83 20.22
N MET A 197 17.17 8.96 20.89
CA MET A 197 16.89 10.31 20.36
C MET A 197 17.86 10.74 19.25
N THR A 198 19.09 10.25 19.25
CA THR A 198 20.08 10.61 18.23
C THR A 198 19.88 9.83 16.94
N TRP A 199 19.79 8.51 17.01
CA TRP A 199 19.72 7.65 15.81
C TRP A 199 18.77 6.45 15.92
N GLY A 200 18.48 5.96 17.15
CA GLY A 200 17.71 4.74 17.38
C GLY A 200 16.32 4.77 16.77
N TRP A 201 15.66 5.93 16.80
CA TRP A 201 14.33 6.12 16.22
C TRP A 201 14.27 5.92 14.68
N ARG A 202 15.42 5.97 14.00
CA ARG A 202 15.53 5.79 12.55
C ARG A 202 15.45 4.32 12.15
N ILE A 203 15.87 3.41 13.05
CA ILE A 203 15.98 1.97 12.76
C ILE A 203 14.66 1.38 12.27
N PRO A 204 13.51 1.59 12.92
CA PRO A 204 12.24 1.04 12.46
C PRO A 204 11.89 1.42 11.01
N PHE A 205 12.16 2.68 10.65
CA PHE A 205 11.89 3.19 9.31
C PHE A 205 12.88 2.66 8.26
N LEU A 206 14.14 2.53 8.60
CA LEU A 206 15.17 2.00 7.69
C LEU A 206 14.98 0.49 7.45
N VAL A 207 14.60 -0.26 8.49
CA VAL A 207 14.32 -1.70 8.36
C VAL A 207 13.10 -1.96 7.48
N SER A 208 12.15 -1.03 7.38
CA SER A 208 10.98 -1.16 6.52
C SER A 208 11.32 -1.35 5.03
N ILE A 209 12.53 -0.94 4.59
CA ILE A 209 12.99 -1.15 3.21
C ILE A 209 13.01 -2.62 2.80
N PHE A 210 13.35 -3.51 3.73
CA PHE A 210 13.38 -4.96 3.46
C PHE A 210 11.98 -5.50 3.21
N ILE A 211 10.99 -5.03 4.00
CA ILE A 211 9.58 -5.39 3.83
C ILE A 211 9.07 -4.87 2.49
N ALA A 212 9.39 -3.61 2.16
CA ALA A 212 9.01 -2.98 0.90
C ALA A 212 9.61 -3.73 -0.30
N PHE A 213 10.90 -4.05 -0.25
CA PHE A 213 11.57 -4.79 -1.31
C PHE A 213 10.93 -6.16 -1.54
N PHE A 214 10.68 -6.90 -0.46
CA PHE A 214 10.04 -8.21 -0.53
C PHE A 214 8.60 -8.12 -1.07
N ALA A 215 7.83 -7.11 -0.63
CA ALA A 215 6.49 -6.87 -1.13
C ALA A 215 6.47 -6.52 -2.63
N ILE A 216 7.39 -5.66 -3.10
CA ILE A 216 7.55 -5.34 -4.53
C ILE A 216 7.92 -6.59 -5.33
N PHE A 217 8.84 -7.40 -4.81
CA PHE A 217 9.26 -8.64 -5.47
C PHE A 217 8.08 -9.60 -5.66
N LEU A 218 7.28 -9.84 -4.61
CA LEU A 218 6.08 -10.67 -4.71
C LEU A 218 5.05 -10.09 -5.68
N ARG A 219 4.81 -8.77 -5.64
CA ARG A 219 3.84 -8.11 -6.53
C ARG A 219 4.24 -8.15 -7.99
N ARG A 220 5.52 -8.08 -8.31
CA ARG A 220 5.99 -8.27 -9.68
C ARG A 220 5.70 -9.68 -10.20
N SER A 221 5.67 -10.68 -9.31
CA SER A 221 5.37 -12.07 -9.64
C SER A 221 3.86 -12.38 -9.71
N MET A 222 2.99 -11.45 -9.28
CA MET A 222 1.53 -11.61 -9.38
C MET A 222 1.10 -11.66 -10.85
N GLN A 223 0.02 -12.40 -11.10
CA GLN A 223 -0.70 -12.33 -12.37
C GLN A 223 -1.72 -11.20 -12.33
N GLU A 224 -2.01 -10.63 -13.50
CA GLU A 224 -3.10 -9.65 -13.62
C GLU A 224 -4.44 -10.36 -13.42
N SER A 225 -5.47 -9.60 -13.00
CA SER A 225 -6.80 -10.13 -12.78
C SER A 225 -7.36 -10.78 -14.05
N PRO A 226 -7.94 -11.99 -13.96
CA PRO A 226 -8.63 -12.63 -15.08
C PRO A 226 -9.75 -11.76 -15.66
N VAL A 227 -10.46 -11.04 -14.80
CA VAL A 227 -11.54 -10.13 -15.19
C VAL A 227 -10.99 -8.97 -16.03
N PHE A 228 -9.86 -8.38 -15.59
CA PHE A 228 -9.22 -7.29 -16.33
C PHE A 228 -8.66 -7.77 -17.68
N THR A 229 -8.07 -8.95 -17.72
CA THR A 229 -7.56 -9.56 -18.97
C THR A 229 -8.68 -9.79 -19.97
N ALA A 230 -9.79 -10.40 -19.54
CA ALA A 230 -10.96 -10.61 -20.37
C ALA A 230 -11.58 -9.29 -20.88
N PHE A 231 -11.65 -8.26 -20.02
CA PHE A 231 -12.12 -6.94 -20.42
C PHE A 231 -11.24 -6.31 -21.49
N LYS A 232 -9.91 -6.42 -21.34
CA LYS A 232 -8.95 -5.88 -22.31
C LYS A 232 -9.05 -6.57 -23.67
N GLU A 233 -9.16 -7.90 -23.68
CA GLU A 233 -9.32 -8.69 -24.90
C GLU A 233 -10.63 -8.34 -25.62
N ARG A 234 -11.73 -8.20 -24.88
CA ARG A 234 -13.00 -7.77 -25.44
C ARG A 234 -12.91 -6.40 -26.08
N LYS A 235 -12.31 -5.43 -25.39
CA LYS A 235 -12.14 -4.08 -25.91
C LYS A 235 -11.27 -4.05 -27.19
N GLN A 236 -10.25 -4.90 -27.25
CA GLN A 236 -9.45 -5.06 -28.47
C GLN A 236 -10.27 -5.59 -29.64
N ARG A 237 -11.07 -6.66 -29.42
CA ARG A 237 -11.96 -7.22 -30.47
C ARG A 237 -13.00 -6.21 -30.94
N GLU A 238 -13.58 -5.43 -30.03
CA GLU A 238 -14.52 -4.34 -30.40
C GLU A 238 -13.83 -3.26 -31.26
N GLN A 239 -12.59 -2.91 -30.96
CA GLN A 239 -11.81 -1.94 -31.77
C GLN A 239 -11.45 -2.52 -33.15
N GLU A 240 -11.05 -3.78 -33.21
CA GLU A 240 -10.73 -4.47 -34.48
C GLU A 240 -11.97 -4.55 -35.37
N SER A 241 -13.12 -4.91 -34.80
CA SER A 241 -14.38 -5.00 -35.56
C SER A 241 -14.85 -3.63 -36.12
N VAL A 242 -14.61 -2.54 -35.38
CA VAL A 242 -14.92 -1.18 -35.84
C VAL A 242 -13.97 -0.74 -36.98
N VAL A 243 -12.71 -1.13 -36.91
CA VAL A 243 -11.72 -0.82 -37.96
C VAL A 243 -12.05 -1.62 -39.23
N GLU A 244 -12.37 -2.91 -39.11
CA GLU A 244 -12.79 -3.74 -40.24
C GLU A 244 -14.07 -3.20 -40.90
N ALA A 245 -15.09 -2.91 -40.09
CA ALA A 245 -16.34 -2.33 -40.63
C ALA A 245 -16.14 -0.94 -41.27
N GLY A 246 -15.15 -0.16 -40.81
CA GLY A 246 -14.78 1.11 -41.39
C GLY A 246 -14.01 1.00 -42.70
N LEU A 247 -13.26 -0.08 -42.90
CA LEU A 247 -12.57 -0.41 -44.14
C LEU A 247 -13.55 -0.90 -45.21
N ASP A 248 -14.52 -1.74 -44.85
CA ASP A 248 -15.57 -2.24 -45.74
C ASP A 248 -16.55 -1.13 -46.24
N ALA A 249 -16.64 -0.01 -45.52
CA ALA A 249 -17.47 1.14 -45.91
C ALA A 249 -16.78 2.06 -46.90
N HIS A 250 -15.50 1.84 -47.25
CA HIS A 250 -14.71 2.62 -48.19
C HIS A 250 -14.35 1.88 -49.50
N GLU A 251 -14.80 0.63 -49.67
CA GLU A 251 -14.82 -0.13 -50.92
C GLU A 251 -16.23 -0.05 -51.57
#